data_04a6fc0213addce891e9315da14fbecc
#
_entry.id   04a6fc0213addce891e9315da14fbecc
#
_cell.length_a   1.000
_cell.length_b   1.000
_cell.length_c   1.000
_cell.angle_alpha   90.00
_cell.angle_beta   90.00
_cell.angle_gamma   90.00
#
_symmetry.space_group_name_H-M   'P 1'
#
loop_
_entity.id
_entity.type
_entity.pdbx_description
1 polymer ?
#
loop_
_entity_poly.entity_id
_entity_poly.type
_entity_poly.pdbx_seq_one_letter_code
_entity_poly.pdbx_strand_id
1 'polypeptide(L)'
;FSYNSPHNCTVNLSGREMSLAQTIMPEGYIFPPKPAPLNIDEQAQYKVRIKQLLIDKNAVLVAHYYTDPEIQALAEETGGCVADSLEMARFGAKHDADMIIVAGVRFMGETAKILTPNKTVVMPTLEATCSLDIGCPIDEFSAFCDQHPDRKVVVYANTSTAVKARADWIVTSSCALEIVEHLDEMGEKIIWGPDKHLGAYIQKNTGADMIMWNGACIVHDEFKTKALKDMKALYPDAGVLVHPESPAEIVALAD
;
A
#
# COMPACT_ATOMS: atom_id res chain seq x y z
N PHE A 1 0.36 18.33 -6.22
CA PHE A 1 -0.16 18.61 -4.87
C PHE A 1 1.02 18.53 -3.90
N SER A 2 1.55 19.68 -3.48
CA SER A 2 2.59 19.77 -2.47
C SER A 2 1.96 19.52 -1.09
N TYR A 3 2.25 18.39 -0.49
CA TYR A 3 1.90 18.08 0.89
C TYR A 3 2.88 18.81 1.83
N ASN A 4 2.59 20.06 2.15
CA ASN A 4 3.15 20.75 3.30
C ASN A 4 2.10 20.70 4.41
N SER A 5 2.22 19.79 5.33
CA SER A 5 1.47 19.85 6.58
C SER A 5 2.43 19.75 7.77
N PRO A 6 2.68 20.86 8.46
CA PRO A 6 3.20 20.84 9.81
C PRO A 6 2.01 20.97 10.76
N HIS A 7 1.32 19.90 11.06
CA HIS A 7 0.37 19.93 12.18
C HIS A 7 0.78 18.91 13.24
N ASN A 8 1.71 19.35 14.09
CA ASN A 8 1.71 18.94 15.48
C ASN A 8 0.43 19.47 16.14
N CYS A 9 -0.66 18.73 16.08
CA CYS A 9 -1.77 18.91 17.00
C CYS A 9 -1.44 18.21 18.29
N THR A 10 -0.68 18.86 19.16
CA THR A 10 -0.63 18.52 20.59
C THR A 10 -1.91 19.03 21.22
N VAL A 11 -2.91 18.18 21.35
CA VAL A 11 -4.02 18.40 22.27
C VAL A 11 -3.61 17.79 23.60
N ASN A 12 -3.33 18.67 24.56
CA ASN A 12 -3.06 18.29 25.93
C ASN A 12 -4.40 17.98 26.61
N LEU A 13 -4.81 16.72 26.62
CA LEU A 13 -5.92 16.21 27.38
C LEU A 13 -5.39 15.22 28.40
N SER A 14 -5.59 15.52 29.68
CA SER A 14 -5.50 14.59 30.80
C SER A 14 -6.59 13.52 30.69
N GLY A 15 -6.36 12.60 29.80
CA GLY A 15 -7.16 11.47 29.36
C GLY A 15 -6.62 11.12 27.96
N ARG A 16 -5.63 10.22 27.91
CA ARG A 16 -4.95 9.85 26.67
C ARG A 16 -5.94 9.19 25.70
N GLU A 17 -6.56 9.96 24.83
CA GLU A 17 -6.92 9.44 23.52
C GLU A 17 -5.60 9.26 22.75
N MET A 18 -5.16 8.00 22.58
CA MET A 18 -4.05 7.68 21.68
C MET A 18 -4.44 8.14 20.28
N SER A 19 -3.54 8.81 19.57
CA SER A 19 -3.79 9.10 18.15
C SER A 19 -4.02 7.79 17.40
N LEU A 20 -4.86 7.79 16.38
CA LEU A 20 -5.12 6.60 15.53
C LEU A 20 -3.83 5.96 15.02
N ALA A 21 -2.83 6.78 14.68
CA ALA A 21 -1.50 6.29 14.31
C ALA A 21 -0.86 5.43 15.42
N GLN A 22 -1.05 5.76 16.71
CA GLN A 22 -0.54 4.96 17.83
C GLN A 22 -1.32 3.66 18.07
N THR A 23 -2.54 3.56 17.55
CA THR A 23 -3.36 2.34 17.65
C THR A 23 -3.06 1.33 16.54
N ILE A 24 -2.62 1.81 15.38
CA ILE A 24 -2.35 0.98 14.18
C ILE A 24 -0.86 0.61 14.08
N MET A 25 0.02 1.48 14.58
CA MET A 25 1.47 1.28 14.52
C MET A 25 1.99 0.62 15.79
N PRO A 26 3.03 -0.23 15.70
CA PRO A 26 3.70 -0.78 16.87
C PRO A 26 4.15 0.32 17.83
N GLU A 27 4.06 0.07 19.14
CA GLU A 27 4.50 1.02 20.16
C GLU A 27 5.99 1.37 19.95
N GLY A 28 6.30 2.67 19.92
CA GLY A 28 7.66 3.15 19.74
C GLY A 28 8.17 3.21 18.30
N TYR A 29 7.33 2.94 17.27
CA TYR A 29 7.75 3.09 15.89
C TYR A 29 8.12 4.54 15.57
N ILE A 30 9.33 4.73 15.04
CA ILE A 30 9.87 6.03 14.64
C ILE A 30 9.96 6.07 13.12
N PHE A 31 9.26 7.03 12.51
CA PHE A 31 9.37 7.25 11.08
C PHE A 31 10.78 7.74 10.72
N PRO A 32 11.39 7.22 9.65
CA PRO A 32 12.66 7.73 9.15
C PRO A 32 12.57 9.24 8.85
N PRO A 33 13.62 10.03 9.17
CA PRO A 33 13.61 11.45 8.87
C PRO A 33 13.55 11.69 7.35
N LYS A 34 12.75 12.66 6.93
CA LYS A 34 12.70 13.06 5.53
C LYS A 34 14.07 13.63 5.11
N PRO A 35 14.68 13.12 4.02
CA PRO A 35 15.96 13.65 3.54
C PRO A 35 15.82 15.12 3.10
N ALA A 36 16.93 15.87 3.19
CA ALA A 36 16.96 17.23 2.69
C ALA A 36 16.74 17.24 1.16
N PRO A 37 15.96 18.21 0.63
CA PRO A 37 15.75 18.30 -0.79
C PRO A 37 17.08 18.67 -1.51
N LEU A 38 17.33 18.03 -2.64
CA LEU A 38 18.45 18.37 -3.52
C LEU A 38 18.17 19.69 -4.23
N ASN A 39 19.23 20.48 -4.51
CA ASN A 39 19.11 21.63 -5.40
C ASN A 39 19.00 21.18 -6.86
N ILE A 40 18.65 22.10 -7.76
CA ILE A 40 18.37 21.82 -9.19
C ILE A 40 19.59 21.20 -9.89
N ASP A 41 20.79 21.69 -9.61
CA ASP A 41 22.02 21.20 -10.25
C ASP A 41 22.37 19.79 -9.76
N GLU A 42 22.21 19.53 -8.48
CA GLU A 42 22.38 18.19 -7.91
C GLU A 42 21.37 17.20 -8.50
N GLN A 43 20.09 17.58 -8.61
CA GLN A 43 19.08 16.75 -9.25
C GLN A 43 19.45 16.41 -10.69
N ALA A 44 19.90 17.38 -11.48
CA ALA A 44 20.32 17.18 -12.86
C ALA A 44 21.50 16.20 -12.94
N GLN A 45 22.50 16.36 -12.06
CA GLN A 45 23.67 15.47 -12.02
C GLN A 45 23.27 14.04 -11.65
N TYR A 46 22.40 13.87 -10.64
CA TYR A 46 21.91 12.54 -10.24
C TYR A 46 21.08 11.89 -11.36
N LYS A 47 20.21 12.63 -12.05
CA LYS A 47 19.43 12.10 -13.18
C LYS A 47 20.35 11.55 -14.28
N VAL A 48 21.37 12.29 -14.68
CA VAL A 48 22.34 11.85 -15.69
C VAL A 48 23.05 10.57 -15.22
N ARG A 49 23.52 10.55 -13.97
CA ARG A 49 24.20 9.38 -13.41
C ARG A 49 23.30 8.15 -13.31
N ILE A 50 22.05 8.32 -12.88
CA ILE A 50 21.08 7.21 -12.78
C ILE A 50 20.80 6.63 -14.18
N LYS A 51 20.54 7.49 -15.17
CA LYS A 51 20.33 7.03 -16.57
C LYS A 51 21.50 6.18 -17.08
N GLN A 52 22.73 6.62 -16.84
CA GLN A 52 23.91 5.84 -17.23
C GLN A 52 23.99 4.52 -16.48
N LEU A 53 23.73 4.51 -15.16
CA LEU A 53 23.76 3.29 -14.37
C LEU A 53 22.67 2.26 -14.78
N LEU A 54 21.49 2.73 -15.18
CA LEU A 54 20.44 1.85 -15.71
C LEU A 54 20.91 1.11 -16.97
N ILE A 55 21.57 1.82 -17.87
CA ILE A 55 22.16 1.23 -19.09
C ILE A 55 23.28 0.24 -18.72
N ASP A 56 24.25 0.67 -17.90
CA ASP A 56 25.44 -0.13 -17.54
C ASP A 56 25.07 -1.43 -16.80
N LYS A 57 23.95 -1.41 -16.07
CA LYS A 57 23.48 -2.55 -15.27
C LYS A 57 22.41 -3.39 -15.96
N ASN A 58 22.04 -3.06 -17.19
CA ASN A 58 20.87 -3.63 -17.84
C ASN A 58 19.65 -3.62 -16.91
N ALA A 59 19.33 -2.45 -16.38
CA ALA A 59 18.31 -2.25 -15.35
C ALA A 59 17.17 -1.37 -15.87
N VAL A 60 15.96 -1.60 -15.35
CA VAL A 60 14.79 -0.77 -15.58
C VAL A 60 14.27 -0.18 -14.26
N LEU A 61 13.90 1.10 -14.28
CA LEU A 61 13.28 1.78 -13.13
C LEU A 61 11.76 1.71 -13.27
N VAL A 62 11.10 1.17 -12.25
CA VAL A 62 9.64 1.21 -12.11
C VAL A 62 9.29 2.03 -10.87
N ALA A 63 8.36 2.98 -11.00
CA ALA A 63 8.01 3.91 -9.96
C ALA A 63 6.52 3.82 -9.60
N HIS A 64 6.23 3.79 -8.31
CA HIS A 64 4.85 3.90 -7.85
C HIS A 64 4.37 5.36 -8.01
N TYR A 65 3.11 5.56 -8.40
CA TYR A 65 2.54 6.90 -8.62
C TYR A 65 2.44 7.77 -7.36
N TYR A 66 2.78 7.23 -6.17
CA TYR A 66 2.95 8.01 -4.93
C TYR A 66 4.35 8.56 -4.72
N THR A 67 5.30 8.20 -5.59
CA THR A 67 6.67 8.73 -5.49
C THR A 67 6.74 10.18 -5.94
N ASP A 68 7.86 10.82 -5.62
CA ASP A 68 8.12 12.18 -6.07
C ASP A 68 8.00 12.30 -7.60
N PRO A 69 7.40 13.38 -8.15
CA PRO A 69 7.24 13.57 -9.59
C PRO A 69 8.55 13.45 -10.39
N GLU A 70 9.68 13.84 -9.81
CA GLU A 70 10.99 13.71 -10.45
C GLU A 70 11.41 12.24 -10.64
N ILE A 71 11.03 11.35 -9.73
CA ILE A 71 11.28 9.91 -9.85
C ILE A 71 10.34 9.29 -10.89
N GLN A 72 9.08 9.71 -10.92
CA GLN A 72 8.12 9.26 -11.92
C GLN A 72 8.58 9.65 -13.33
N ALA A 73 8.93 10.92 -13.54
CA ALA A 73 9.46 11.40 -14.82
C ALA A 73 10.73 10.62 -15.25
N LEU A 74 11.63 10.34 -14.30
CA LEU A 74 12.84 9.56 -14.58
C LEU A 74 12.53 8.13 -15.01
N ALA A 75 11.53 7.48 -14.40
CA ALA A 75 11.10 6.14 -14.79
C ALA A 75 10.58 6.14 -16.24
N GLU A 76 9.70 7.07 -16.61
CA GLU A 76 9.18 7.20 -17.98
C GLU A 76 10.27 7.54 -18.99
N GLU A 77 11.13 8.49 -18.68
CA GLU A 77 12.24 8.93 -19.56
C GLU A 77 13.27 7.82 -19.83
N THR A 78 13.34 6.80 -18.98
CA THR A 78 14.30 5.69 -19.10
C THR A 78 13.67 4.39 -19.60
N GLY A 79 12.43 4.44 -20.12
CA GLY A 79 11.74 3.28 -20.64
C GLY A 79 11.14 2.35 -19.59
N GLY A 80 11.03 2.84 -18.34
CA GLY A 80 10.31 2.17 -17.27
C GLY A 80 8.83 2.52 -17.26
N CYS A 81 8.17 2.36 -16.10
CA CYS A 81 6.76 2.68 -15.94
C CYS A 81 6.45 3.38 -14.63
N VAL A 82 5.35 4.12 -14.62
CA VAL A 82 4.71 4.65 -13.41
C VAL A 82 3.34 3.96 -13.29
N ALA A 83 3.13 3.23 -12.21
CA ALA A 83 1.94 2.40 -12.05
C ALA A 83 1.61 2.08 -10.59
N ASP A 84 0.55 1.30 -10.35
CA ASP A 84 0.29 0.62 -9.09
C ASP A 84 1.28 -0.54 -8.84
N SER A 85 1.24 -1.09 -7.63
CA SER A 85 2.18 -2.13 -7.19
C SER A 85 2.16 -3.40 -8.03
N LEU A 86 0.99 -3.82 -8.52
CA LEU A 86 0.86 -5.05 -9.30
C LEU A 86 1.33 -4.83 -10.75
N GLU A 87 0.95 -3.71 -11.36
CA GLU A 87 1.36 -3.40 -12.72
C GLU A 87 2.87 -3.12 -12.80
N MET A 88 3.47 -2.46 -11.80
CA MET A 88 4.93 -2.34 -11.70
C MET A 88 5.62 -3.72 -11.72
N ALA A 89 5.10 -4.67 -10.94
CA ALA A 89 5.64 -6.03 -10.88
C ALA A 89 5.44 -6.79 -12.22
N ARG A 90 4.28 -6.66 -12.83
CA ARG A 90 3.98 -7.25 -14.16
C ARG A 90 4.86 -6.66 -15.26
N PHE A 91 5.04 -5.34 -15.26
CA PHE A 91 5.93 -4.66 -16.20
C PHE A 91 7.35 -5.16 -16.06
N GLY A 92 7.89 -5.18 -14.83
CA GLY A 92 9.22 -5.70 -14.55
C GLY A 92 9.40 -7.17 -14.96
N ALA A 93 8.35 -7.99 -14.80
CA ALA A 93 8.39 -9.39 -15.22
C ALA A 93 8.51 -9.55 -16.74
N LYS A 94 7.86 -8.69 -17.51
CA LYS A 94 7.85 -8.75 -18.99
C LYS A 94 9.03 -8.03 -19.63
N HIS A 95 9.66 -7.10 -18.92
CA HIS A 95 10.77 -6.29 -19.46
C HIS A 95 12.04 -7.14 -19.61
N ASP A 96 12.87 -6.87 -20.63
CA ASP A 96 14.07 -7.65 -20.93
C ASP A 96 15.26 -7.40 -19.97
N ALA A 97 15.21 -6.34 -19.16
CA ALA A 97 16.27 -6.05 -18.18
C ALA A 97 16.46 -7.16 -17.16
N ASP A 98 17.73 -7.40 -16.76
CA ASP A 98 18.10 -8.38 -15.73
C ASP A 98 17.86 -7.86 -14.31
N MET A 99 17.75 -6.53 -14.18
CA MET A 99 17.58 -5.85 -12.89
C MET A 99 16.38 -4.91 -12.93
N ILE A 100 15.57 -4.96 -11.88
CA ILE A 100 14.42 -4.08 -11.67
C ILE A 100 14.72 -3.18 -10.48
N ILE A 101 14.70 -1.87 -10.68
CA ILE A 101 14.79 -0.87 -9.60
C ILE A 101 13.37 -0.46 -9.26
N VAL A 102 12.92 -0.77 -8.04
CA VAL A 102 11.55 -0.45 -7.57
C VAL A 102 11.60 0.79 -6.69
N ALA A 103 11.09 1.90 -7.20
CA ALA A 103 10.86 3.12 -6.44
C ALA A 103 9.44 3.06 -5.85
N GLY A 104 9.34 2.66 -4.59
CA GLY A 104 8.10 2.47 -3.86
C GLY A 104 8.40 1.99 -2.43
N VAL A 105 7.40 1.43 -1.75
CA VAL A 105 7.56 0.86 -0.42
C VAL A 105 7.92 -0.63 -0.48
N ARG A 106 8.48 -1.14 0.61
CA ARG A 106 9.11 -2.47 0.68
C ARG A 106 8.28 -3.61 0.08
N PHE A 107 7.01 -3.74 0.42
CA PHE A 107 6.17 -4.83 -0.09
C PHE A 107 6.04 -4.85 -1.62
N MET A 108 6.21 -3.71 -2.29
CA MET A 108 6.16 -3.61 -3.77
C MET A 108 7.39 -4.27 -4.40
N GLY A 109 8.59 -4.00 -3.85
CA GLY A 109 9.81 -4.67 -4.27
C GLY A 109 9.80 -6.17 -3.96
N GLU A 110 9.26 -6.56 -2.81
CA GLU A 110 9.05 -7.96 -2.45
C GLU A 110 8.09 -8.65 -3.43
N THR A 111 6.97 -8.02 -3.78
CA THR A 111 6.02 -8.54 -4.78
C THR A 111 6.67 -8.67 -6.16
N ALA A 112 7.44 -7.67 -6.59
CA ALA A 112 8.20 -7.73 -7.83
C ALA A 112 9.19 -8.92 -7.82
N LYS A 113 9.87 -9.14 -6.71
CA LYS A 113 10.81 -10.29 -6.56
C LYS A 113 10.10 -11.63 -6.57
N ILE A 114 8.94 -11.77 -5.95
CA ILE A 114 8.12 -12.99 -5.99
C ILE A 114 7.73 -13.33 -7.43
N LEU A 115 7.30 -12.34 -8.20
CA LEU A 115 6.87 -12.54 -9.60
C LEU A 115 8.03 -12.67 -10.59
N THR A 116 9.25 -12.30 -10.19
CA THR A 116 10.46 -12.36 -11.02
C THR A 116 11.63 -13.00 -10.29
N PRO A 117 11.53 -14.28 -9.89
CA PRO A 117 12.54 -14.91 -9.03
C PRO A 117 13.95 -14.96 -9.65
N ASN A 118 14.04 -14.92 -10.98
CA ASN A 118 15.30 -14.99 -11.72
C ASN A 118 15.97 -13.62 -11.93
N LYS A 119 15.27 -12.50 -11.69
CA LYS A 119 15.82 -11.16 -11.84
C LYS A 119 16.33 -10.60 -10.52
N THR A 120 17.28 -9.68 -10.60
CA THR A 120 17.69 -8.88 -9.44
C THR A 120 16.66 -7.78 -9.22
N VAL A 121 16.09 -7.70 -8.02
CA VAL A 121 15.20 -6.59 -7.63
C VAL A 121 15.88 -5.77 -6.55
N VAL A 122 15.98 -4.47 -6.77
CA VAL A 122 16.65 -3.52 -5.87
C VAL A 122 15.70 -2.38 -5.54
N MET A 123 15.80 -1.89 -4.32
CA MET A 123 15.07 -0.72 -3.85
C MET A 123 16.03 0.34 -3.30
N PRO A 124 15.73 1.64 -3.42
CA PRO A 124 16.55 2.70 -2.86
C PRO A 124 16.72 2.58 -1.34
N THR A 125 15.67 2.14 -0.65
CA THR A 125 15.69 1.83 0.79
C THR A 125 14.65 0.77 1.12
N LEU A 126 14.94 -0.09 2.11
CA LEU A 126 13.97 -1.04 2.67
C LEU A 126 13.23 -0.48 3.88
N GLU A 127 13.59 0.71 4.34
CA GLU A 127 12.92 1.40 5.45
C GLU A 127 11.61 2.07 5.02
N ALA A 128 11.45 2.36 3.72
CA ALA A 128 10.19 2.83 3.16
C ALA A 128 9.17 1.68 3.20
N THR A 129 8.18 1.80 4.07
CA THR A 129 7.18 0.74 4.30
C THR A 129 5.77 1.31 4.37
N CYS A 130 4.76 0.44 4.44
CA CYS A 130 3.35 0.78 4.51
C CYS A 130 2.81 0.51 5.93
N SER A 131 1.90 1.34 6.42
CA SER A 131 1.26 1.11 7.73
C SER A 131 0.51 -0.22 7.80
N LEU A 132 -0.03 -0.70 6.69
CA LEU A 132 -0.67 -2.01 6.62
C LEU A 132 0.33 -3.16 6.82
N ASP A 133 1.53 -3.04 6.26
CA ASP A 133 2.62 -4.00 6.45
C ASP A 133 3.10 -4.00 7.91
N ILE A 134 3.35 -2.80 8.47
CA ILE A 134 3.77 -2.63 9.87
C ILE A 134 2.71 -3.13 10.84
N GLY A 135 1.43 -2.83 10.58
CA GLY A 135 0.29 -3.22 11.42
C GLY A 135 -0.14 -4.68 11.28
N CYS A 136 0.61 -5.49 10.51
CA CYS A 136 0.34 -6.92 10.34
C CYS A 136 1.63 -7.75 10.52
N PRO A 137 2.20 -7.80 11.74
CA PRO A 137 3.39 -8.60 12.04
C PRO A 137 3.12 -10.09 11.83
N ILE A 138 4.07 -10.81 11.23
CA ILE A 138 3.88 -12.22 10.83
C ILE A 138 3.57 -13.13 12.02
N ASP A 139 4.23 -12.95 13.15
CA ASP A 139 4.04 -13.85 14.31
C ASP A 139 2.62 -13.71 14.89
N GLU A 140 2.14 -12.48 15.02
CA GLU A 140 0.78 -12.19 15.49
C GLU A 140 -0.29 -12.62 14.48
N PHE A 141 -0.04 -12.35 13.19
CA PHE A 141 -0.94 -12.77 12.13
C PHE A 141 -1.02 -14.30 12.00
N SER A 142 0.12 -14.99 12.14
CA SER A 142 0.12 -16.47 12.15
C SER A 142 -0.66 -17.03 13.33
N ALA A 143 -0.45 -16.48 14.53
CA ALA A 143 -1.21 -16.89 15.71
C ALA A 143 -2.73 -16.65 15.55
N PHE A 144 -3.13 -15.58 14.90
CA PHE A 144 -4.53 -15.30 14.54
C PHE A 144 -5.07 -16.34 13.56
N CYS A 145 -4.33 -16.67 12.51
CA CYS A 145 -4.73 -17.70 11.54
C CYS A 145 -4.83 -19.08 12.18
N ASP A 146 -3.91 -19.44 13.09
CA ASP A 146 -3.89 -20.75 13.74
C ASP A 146 -5.08 -21.00 14.69
N GLN A 147 -5.74 -19.92 15.14
CA GLN A 147 -7.00 -20.01 15.91
C GLN A 147 -8.21 -20.35 15.03
N HIS A 148 -8.07 -20.28 13.71
CA HIS A 148 -9.14 -20.47 12.73
C HIS A 148 -8.70 -21.38 11.57
N PRO A 149 -8.30 -22.64 11.85
CA PRO A 149 -7.71 -23.52 10.85
C PRO A 149 -8.69 -24.01 9.77
N ASP A 150 -9.99 -23.75 9.95
CA ASP A 150 -11.06 -24.08 9.01
C ASP A 150 -11.31 -22.98 7.96
N ARG A 151 -10.44 -21.94 7.91
CA ARG A 151 -10.61 -20.79 7.03
C ARG A 151 -9.46 -20.64 6.04
N LYS A 152 -9.76 -20.20 4.83
CA LYS A 152 -8.77 -19.77 3.82
C LYS A 152 -8.22 -18.40 4.17
N VAL A 153 -6.91 -18.25 4.06
CA VAL A 153 -6.22 -17.01 4.36
C VAL A 153 -6.08 -16.20 3.07
N VAL A 154 -6.77 -15.08 2.99
CA VAL A 154 -6.70 -14.13 1.88
C VAL A 154 -6.05 -12.85 2.36
N VAL A 155 -4.94 -12.46 1.75
CA VAL A 155 -4.22 -11.24 2.12
C VAL A 155 -4.15 -10.23 0.98
N TYR A 156 -4.40 -9.00 1.32
CA TYR A 156 -4.12 -7.87 0.45
C TYR A 156 -2.61 -7.70 0.29
N ALA A 157 -2.16 -7.36 -0.91
CA ALA A 157 -0.74 -7.34 -1.29
C ALA A 157 0.14 -6.40 -0.44
N ASN A 158 -0.47 -5.46 0.29
CA ASN A 158 0.21 -4.49 1.16
C ASN A 158 0.68 -5.12 2.49
N THR A 159 1.37 -6.22 2.40
CA THR A 159 1.90 -7.02 3.51
C THR A 159 3.32 -7.50 3.22
N SER A 160 4.05 -7.95 4.24
CA SER A 160 5.37 -8.54 4.08
C SER A 160 5.33 -9.86 3.29
N THR A 161 6.48 -10.26 2.74
CA THR A 161 6.66 -11.58 2.12
C THR A 161 6.33 -12.71 3.09
N ALA A 162 6.63 -12.55 4.37
CA ALA A 162 6.34 -13.56 5.39
C ALA A 162 4.83 -13.75 5.57
N VAL A 163 4.05 -12.67 5.61
CA VAL A 163 2.58 -12.73 5.66
C VAL A 163 2.02 -13.35 4.37
N LYS A 164 2.56 -12.96 3.20
CA LYS A 164 2.17 -13.56 1.91
C LYS A 164 2.43 -15.07 1.88
N ALA A 165 3.54 -15.53 2.46
CA ALA A 165 3.87 -16.96 2.53
C ALA A 165 2.91 -17.77 3.44
N ARG A 166 2.22 -17.10 4.39
CA ARG A 166 1.20 -17.72 5.25
C ARG A 166 -0.18 -17.78 4.57
N ALA A 167 -0.38 -17.01 3.51
CA ALA A 167 -1.66 -16.87 2.83
C ALA A 167 -1.91 -17.98 1.78
N ASP A 168 -3.18 -18.36 1.61
CA ASP A 168 -3.63 -19.18 0.48
C ASP A 168 -3.81 -18.32 -0.79
N TRP A 169 -4.24 -17.08 -0.62
CA TRP A 169 -4.49 -16.14 -1.71
C TRP A 169 -3.90 -14.76 -1.41
N ILE A 170 -3.30 -14.15 -2.44
CA ILE A 170 -2.80 -12.78 -2.40
C ILE A 170 -3.57 -11.98 -3.44
N VAL A 171 -4.20 -10.89 -3.02
CA VAL A 171 -5.08 -10.08 -3.86
C VAL A 171 -4.67 -8.61 -3.85
N THR A 172 -5.12 -7.86 -4.86
CA THR A 172 -5.14 -6.40 -4.87
C THR A 172 -6.59 -5.91 -4.77
N SER A 173 -6.79 -4.63 -4.49
CA SER A 173 -8.13 -4.05 -4.42
C SER A 173 -8.96 -4.27 -5.69
N SER A 174 -8.31 -4.36 -6.85
CA SER A 174 -8.96 -4.55 -8.15
C SER A 174 -9.53 -5.95 -8.38
N CYS A 175 -9.01 -6.99 -7.70
CA CYS A 175 -9.46 -8.38 -7.90
C CYS A 175 -10.02 -9.03 -6.61
N ALA A 176 -9.96 -8.32 -5.49
CA ALA A 176 -10.32 -8.89 -4.20
C ALA A 176 -11.80 -9.31 -4.12
N LEU A 177 -12.69 -8.51 -4.70
CA LEU A 177 -14.13 -8.82 -4.70
C LEU A 177 -14.39 -10.13 -5.44
N GLU A 178 -13.90 -10.27 -6.67
CA GLU A 178 -14.10 -11.46 -7.52
C GLU A 178 -13.50 -12.72 -6.87
N ILE A 179 -12.34 -12.61 -6.24
CA ILE A 179 -11.70 -13.74 -5.56
C ILE A 179 -12.50 -14.17 -4.33
N VAL A 180 -13.01 -13.22 -3.55
CA VAL A 180 -13.85 -13.54 -2.37
C VAL A 180 -15.19 -14.13 -2.79
N GLU A 181 -15.83 -13.59 -3.84
CA GLU A 181 -17.05 -14.20 -4.42
C GLU A 181 -16.81 -15.64 -4.86
N HIS A 182 -15.72 -15.90 -5.55
CA HIS A 182 -15.34 -17.24 -5.97
C HIS A 182 -15.15 -18.20 -4.78
N LEU A 183 -14.47 -17.76 -3.72
CA LEU A 183 -14.26 -18.58 -2.54
C LEU A 183 -15.57 -18.84 -1.77
N ASP A 184 -16.46 -17.85 -1.69
CA ASP A 184 -17.77 -17.99 -1.07
C ASP A 184 -18.67 -18.99 -1.85
N GLU A 185 -18.66 -18.94 -3.18
CA GLU A 185 -19.33 -19.91 -4.03
C GLU A 185 -18.82 -21.35 -3.83
N MET A 186 -17.54 -21.50 -3.46
CA MET A 186 -16.95 -22.79 -3.09
C MET A 186 -17.32 -23.24 -1.66
N GLY A 187 -17.99 -22.40 -0.88
CA GLY A 187 -18.33 -22.64 0.51
C GLY A 187 -17.17 -22.47 1.48
N GLU A 188 -16.11 -21.76 1.07
CA GLU A 188 -14.94 -21.51 1.90
C GLU A 188 -15.21 -20.35 2.88
N LYS A 189 -14.75 -20.49 4.10
CA LYS A 189 -14.71 -19.40 5.07
C LYS A 189 -13.37 -18.69 4.97
N ILE A 190 -13.33 -17.39 5.24
CA ILE A 190 -12.18 -16.56 4.92
C ILE A 190 -11.61 -15.87 6.17
N ILE A 191 -10.27 -15.85 6.29
CA ILE A 191 -9.51 -14.88 7.06
C ILE A 191 -9.06 -13.81 6.10
N TRP A 192 -9.35 -12.56 6.41
CA TRP A 192 -8.93 -11.40 5.62
C TRP A 192 -7.92 -10.54 6.37
N GLY A 193 -6.84 -10.13 5.71
CA GLY A 193 -5.85 -9.18 6.20
C GLY A 193 -5.20 -8.37 5.08
N PRO A 194 -4.50 -7.29 5.40
CA PRO A 194 -4.37 -6.63 6.70
C PRO A 194 -5.41 -5.53 6.96
N ASP A 195 -6.14 -5.04 5.93
CA ASP A 195 -7.02 -3.87 6.02
C ASP A 195 -8.46 -4.26 6.33
N LYS A 196 -8.94 -3.88 7.51
CA LYS A 196 -10.30 -4.19 7.97
C LYS A 196 -11.39 -3.45 7.18
N HIS A 197 -11.10 -2.24 6.68
CA HIS A 197 -12.10 -1.44 5.96
C HIS A 197 -12.36 -2.02 4.58
N LEU A 198 -11.29 -2.35 3.84
CA LEU A 198 -11.41 -3.06 2.58
C LEU A 198 -12.10 -4.42 2.77
N GLY A 199 -11.73 -5.16 3.83
CA GLY A 199 -12.39 -6.43 4.17
C GLY A 199 -13.87 -6.26 4.46
N ALA A 200 -14.26 -5.26 5.25
CA ALA A 200 -15.66 -4.97 5.55
C ALA A 200 -16.46 -4.54 4.31
N TYR A 201 -15.83 -3.77 3.42
CA TYR A 201 -16.42 -3.42 2.12
C TYR A 201 -16.70 -4.67 1.28
N ILE A 202 -15.72 -5.56 1.16
CA ILE A 202 -15.85 -6.80 0.38
C ILE A 202 -16.92 -7.69 1.02
N GLN A 203 -16.87 -7.92 2.33
CA GLN A 203 -17.87 -8.72 3.05
C GLN A 203 -19.30 -8.20 2.86
N LYS A 204 -19.48 -6.88 2.91
CA LYS A 204 -20.78 -6.24 2.69
C LYS A 204 -21.33 -6.50 1.29
N ASN A 205 -20.47 -6.56 0.28
CA ASN A 205 -20.88 -6.71 -1.12
C ASN A 205 -21.05 -8.19 -1.53
N THR A 206 -20.30 -9.11 -0.92
CA THR A 206 -20.35 -10.54 -1.23
C THR A 206 -21.27 -11.31 -0.28
N GLY A 207 -21.37 -10.91 0.98
CA GLY A 207 -22.04 -11.68 2.04
C GLY A 207 -21.19 -12.83 2.60
N ALA A 208 -19.94 -13.01 2.15
CA ALA A 208 -19.07 -14.11 2.51
C ALA A 208 -18.79 -14.20 4.04
N ASP A 209 -18.59 -15.42 4.53
CA ASP A 209 -18.19 -15.69 5.93
C ASP A 209 -16.72 -15.30 6.14
N MET A 210 -16.48 -14.04 6.51
CA MET A 210 -15.15 -13.47 6.69
C MET A 210 -14.90 -13.05 8.14
N ILE A 211 -13.71 -13.35 8.64
CA ILE A 211 -13.13 -12.71 9.83
C ILE A 211 -11.94 -11.88 9.42
N MET A 212 -11.71 -10.74 10.08
CA MET A 212 -10.76 -9.74 9.63
C MET A 212 -9.68 -9.49 10.65
N TRP A 213 -8.44 -9.38 10.17
CA TRP A 213 -7.36 -8.79 10.94
C TRP A 213 -7.69 -7.32 11.26
N ASN A 214 -7.37 -6.87 12.47
CA ASN A 214 -7.72 -5.52 12.92
C ASN A 214 -6.63 -4.49 12.53
N GLY A 215 -6.22 -4.48 11.27
CA GLY A 215 -5.33 -3.45 10.71
C GLY A 215 -6.10 -2.43 9.88
N ALA A 216 -5.49 -1.26 9.63
CA ALA A 216 -6.04 -0.23 8.75
C ALA A 216 -4.92 0.63 8.13
N CYS A 217 -5.20 1.23 6.99
CA CYS A 217 -4.31 2.23 6.41
C CYS A 217 -4.46 3.56 7.17
N ILE A 218 -3.39 4.04 7.82
CA ILE A 218 -3.43 5.28 8.62
C ILE A 218 -3.86 6.49 7.78
N VAL A 219 -3.54 6.52 6.50
CA VAL A 219 -3.91 7.63 5.61
C VAL A 219 -5.42 7.63 5.33
N HIS A 220 -5.99 6.47 5.01
CA HIS A 220 -7.41 6.36 4.71
C HIS A 220 -8.30 6.46 5.96
N ASP A 221 -7.83 5.96 7.09
CA ASP A 221 -8.53 6.00 8.38
C ASP A 221 -8.60 7.44 8.96
N GLU A 222 -7.74 8.34 8.45
CA GLU A 222 -7.74 9.75 8.84
C GLU A 222 -8.84 10.61 8.17
N PHE A 223 -9.50 10.13 7.12
CA PHE A 223 -10.58 10.86 6.49
C PHE A 223 -11.76 11.09 7.44
N LYS A 224 -12.25 12.32 7.50
CA LYS A 224 -13.33 12.72 8.41
C LYS A 224 -14.62 12.97 7.65
N THR A 225 -15.68 12.29 8.05
CA THR A 225 -17.03 12.40 7.46
C THR A 225 -17.51 13.85 7.36
N LYS A 226 -17.26 14.64 8.43
CA LYS A 226 -17.63 16.06 8.42
C LYS A 226 -16.89 16.84 7.31
N ALA A 227 -15.58 16.65 7.19
CA ALA A 227 -14.77 17.35 6.19
C ALA A 227 -15.24 17.01 4.76
N LEU A 228 -15.55 15.75 4.48
CA LEU A 228 -16.07 15.34 3.18
C LEU A 228 -17.46 15.93 2.89
N LYS A 229 -18.36 15.96 3.88
CA LYS A 229 -19.66 16.61 3.75
C LYS A 229 -19.54 18.11 3.49
N ASP A 230 -18.63 18.80 4.18
CA ASP A 230 -18.35 20.22 3.97
C ASP A 230 -17.84 20.47 2.54
N MET A 231 -16.98 19.58 2.01
CA MET A 231 -16.47 19.65 0.63
C MET A 231 -17.58 19.40 -0.40
N LYS A 232 -18.45 18.40 -0.20
CA LYS A 232 -19.62 18.16 -1.08
C LYS A 232 -20.58 19.35 -1.09
N ALA A 233 -20.77 20.03 0.04
CA ALA A 233 -21.59 21.24 0.11
C ALA A 233 -20.95 22.43 -0.63
N LEU A 234 -19.62 22.55 -0.61
CA LEU A 234 -18.88 23.61 -1.30
C LEU A 234 -18.80 23.35 -2.82
N TYR A 235 -18.75 22.09 -3.23
CA TYR A 235 -18.62 21.67 -4.62
C TYR A 235 -19.71 20.65 -4.99
N PRO A 236 -20.99 21.09 -5.10
CA PRO A 236 -22.14 20.19 -5.24
C PRO A 236 -22.14 19.35 -6.55
N ASP A 237 -21.46 19.84 -7.58
CA ASP A 237 -21.37 19.18 -8.89
C ASP A 237 -20.12 18.27 -9.02
N ALA A 238 -19.29 18.19 -7.97
CA ALA A 238 -18.09 17.33 -8.00
C ALA A 238 -18.43 15.89 -7.64
N GLY A 239 -18.01 14.95 -8.48
CA GLY A 239 -18.05 13.52 -8.16
C GLY A 239 -17.09 13.18 -7.01
N VAL A 240 -17.50 12.28 -6.14
CA VAL A 240 -16.70 11.80 -4.99
C VAL A 240 -16.24 10.37 -5.23
N LEU A 241 -14.97 10.21 -5.48
CA LEU A 241 -14.31 8.91 -5.60
C LEU A 241 -13.60 8.58 -4.29
N VAL A 242 -13.88 7.42 -3.72
CA VAL A 242 -13.32 6.96 -2.44
C VAL A 242 -12.71 5.58 -2.59
N HIS A 243 -11.48 5.40 -2.09
CA HIS A 243 -10.89 4.07 -2.00
C HIS A 243 -11.53 3.28 -0.83
N PRO A 244 -11.88 1.99 -1.01
CA PRO A 244 -12.59 1.19 0.02
C PRO A 244 -11.74 0.82 1.24
N GLU A 245 -10.46 1.21 1.31
CA GLU A 245 -9.67 1.22 2.55
C GLU A 245 -10.09 2.33 3.53
N SER A 246 -11.01 3.21 3.11
CA SER A 246 -11.57 4.27 3.96
C SER A 246 -12.66 3.72 4.88
N PRO A 247 -12.93 4.39 6.03
CA PRO A 247 -14.05 4.04 6.91
C PRO A 247 -15.39 3.97 6.16
N ALA A 248 -16.26 3.07 6.57
CA ALA A 248 -17.53 2.78 5.89
C ALA A 248 -18.42 4.03 5.70
N GLU A 249 -18.41 4.95 6.67
CA GLU A 249 -19.15 6.22 6.57
C GLU A 249 -18.57 7.19 5.51
N ILE A 250 -17.28 7.08 5.20
CA ILE A 250 -16.65 7.82 4.10
C ILE A 250 -17.02 7.17 2.77
N VAL A 251 -16.91 5.85 2.67
CA VAL A 251 -17.31 5.09 1.47
C VAL A 251 -18.79 5.31 1.15
N ALA A 252 -19.65 5.41 2.16
CA ALA A 252 -21.09 5.69 1.96
C ALA A 252 -21.41 7.09 1.39
N LEU A 253 -20.44 7.99 1.34
CA LEU A 253 -20.57 9.32 0.74
C LEU A 253 -20.02 9.39 -0.69
N ALA A 254 -19.43 8.33 -1.19
CA ALA A 254 -18.99 8.21 -2.59
C ALA A 254 -20.19 8.14 -3.54
N ASP A 255 -19.98 8.56 -4.79
CA ASP A 255 -21.00 8.54 -5.86
C ASP A 255 -20.90 7.29 -6.74
#